data_94d5a0046c1d72f9d88cce978304a91a
#
_entry.id   94d5a0046c1d72f9d88cce978304a91a
#
_cell.length_a   1.000
_cell.length_b   1.000
_cell.length_c   1.000
_cell.angle_alpha   90.00
_cell.angle_beta   90.00
_cell.angle_gamma   90.00
#
_symmetry.space_group_name_H-M   'P 1'
#
loop_
_entity.id
_entity.type
_entity.pdbx_description
1 polymer ?
#
loop_
_entity_poly.entity_id
_entity_poly.type
_entity_poly.pdbx_seq_one_letter_code
_entity_poly.pdbx_strand_id
1 'polypeptide(L)'
;GVIYLTGNLLLLPRLGAALTVVITVTGQIIMGVIIDTFGLLGAHQQSFTLFKGVGIIFLITGIIFMNYVRRHPVNRHKNTPIVFWLLIGFVFGFAPPIQTTINSTLAQHTHSSIFASLISFSVGTIALFILTLVFNRSLKISSTHKTLGKIKSIYFIGGILGMAFVTSNIILMPFLGAALTTIIAMMGQMIMGIIIDHFGLLGSPKNKITSRKLGGLLCIAIGIILLRLF
;
A
#
# COMPACT_ATOMS: atom_id res chain seq x y z
N GLY A 1 -8.09 -3.32 3.77
CA GLY A 1 -7.16 -2.66 4.73
C GLY A 1 -6.55 -3.64 5.71
N VAL A 2 -7.37 -4.31 6.54
CA VAL A 2 -6.88 -5.19 7.62
C VAL A 2 -5.95 -6.29 7.09
N ILE A 3 -6.35 -7.03 6.05
CA ILE A 3 -5.55 -8.11 5.45
C ILE A 3 -4.17 -7.60 4.99
N TYR A 4 -4.14 -6.47 4.30
CA TYR A 4 -2.90 -5.88 3.78
C TYR A 4 -1.96 -5.41 4.90
N LEU A 5 -2.49 -4.70 5.90
CA LEU A 5 -1.70 -4.20 7.02
C LEU A 5 -1.16 -5.33 7.88
N THR A 6 -2.00 -6.31 8.24
CA THR A 6 -1.58 -7.49 9.00
C THR A 6 -0.56 -8.31 8.21
N GLY A 7 -0.79 -8.48 6.91
CA GLY A 7 0.16 -9.14 6.01
C GLY A 7 1.53 -8.48 6.01
N ASN A 8 1.59 -7.16 5.85
CA ASN A 8 2.85 -6.42 5.89
C ASN A 8 3.57 -6.55 7.24
N LEU A 9 2.85 -6.52 8.36
CA LEU A 9 3.43 -6.73 9.69
C LEU A 9 4.03 -8.12 9.85
N LEU A 10 3.42 -9.17 9.28
CA LEU A 10 3.93 -10.54 9.28
C LEU A 10 5.14 -10.73 8.36
N LEU A 11 5.19 -10.01 7.24
CA LEU A 11 6.26 -10.09 6.25
C LEU A 11 7.52 -9.32 6.67
N LEU A 12 7.34 -8.20 7.39
CA LEU A 12 8.43 -7.29 7.76
C LEU A 12 9.61 -8.00 8.47
N PRO A 13 9.40 -8.83 9.51
CA PRO A 13 10.50 -9.55 10.17
C PRO A 13 11.12 -10.66 9.31
N ARG A 14 10.41 -11.15 8.29
CA ARG A 14 10.85 -12.25 7.43
C ARG A 14 11.59 -11.80 6.19
N LEU A 15 11.11 -10.77 5.53
CA LEU A 15 11.63 -10.25 4.28
C LEU A 15 12.45 -8.95 4.47
N GLY A 16 12.23 -8.25 5.58
CA GLY A 16 12.71 -6.88 5.77
C GLY A 16 11.83 -5.86 5.03
N ALA A 17 11.96 -4.57 5.40
CA ALA A 17 11.09 -3.51 4.92
C ALA A 17 11.13 -3.35 3.39
N ALA A 18 12.32 -3.30 2.81
CA ALA A 18 12.48 -3.05 1.38
C ALA A 18 11.83 -4.15 0.51
N LEU A 19 12.09 -5.41 0.82
CA LEU A 19 11.57 -6.52 0.02
C LEU A 19 10.06 -6.71 0.23
N THR A 20 9.56 -6.47 1.44
CA THR A 20 8.12 -6.47 1.73
C THR A 20 7.40 -5.44 0.86
N VAL A 21 7.89 -4.20 0.82
CA VAL A 21 7.31 -3.14 -0.02
C VAL A 21 7.35 -3.52 -1.50
N VAL A 22 8.51 -3.95 -2.01
CA VAL A 22 8.65 -4.32 -3.43
C VAL A 22 7.64 -5.39 -3.83
N ILE A 23 7.54 -6.48 -3.06
CA ILE A 23 6.69 -7.60 -3.45
C ILE A 23 5.19 -7.30 -3.32
N THR A 24 4.78 -6.60 -2.26
CA THR A 24 3.38 -6.24 -2.06
C THR A 24 2.92 -5.19 -3.07
N VAL A 25 3.77 -4.22 -3.40
CA VAL A 25 3.47 -3.20 -4.43
C VAL A 25 3.40 -3.83 -5.82
N THR A 26 4.29 -4.77 -6.13
CA THR A 26 4.21 -5.52 -7.39
C THR A 26 2.86 -6.27 -7.49
N GLY A 27 2.42 -6.91 -6.42
CA GLY A 27 1.09 -7.53 -6.36
C GLY A 27 -0.04 -6.54 -6.59
N GLN A 28 0.03 -5.34 -5.99
CA GLN A 28 -0.99 -4.30 -6.18
C GLN A 28 -1.07 -3.84 -7.64
N ILE A 29 0.07 -3.60 -8.29
CA ILE A 29 0.11 -3.17 -9.70
C ILE A 29 -0.52 -4.25 -10.60
N ILE A 30 -0.09 -5.50 -10.44
CA ILE A 30 -0.59 -6.60 -11.26
C ILE A 30 -2.09 -6.81 -11.04
N MET A 31 -2.56 -6.80 -9.79
CA MET A 31 -4.00 -6.94 -9.53
C MET A 31 -4.80 -5.76 -10.05
N GLY A 32 -4.30 -4.53 -9.95
CA GLY A 32 -4.92 -3.35 -10.55
C GLY A 32 -5.08 -3.48 -12.06
N VAL A 33 -4.03 -3.93 -12.75
CA VAL A 33 -4.07 -4.16 -14.20
C VAL A 33 -5.06 -5.28 -14.57
N ILE A 34 -5.14 -6.36 -13.78
CA ILE A 34 -6.11 -7.44 -13.98
C ILE A 34 -7.53 -6.87 -13.84
N ILE A 35 -7.81 -6.10 -12.80
CA ILE A 35 -9.11 -5.47 -12.56
C ILE A 35 -9.49 -4.59 -13.76
N ASP A 36 -8.59 -3.73 -14.23
CA ASP A 36 -8.85 -2.80 -15.32
C ASP A 36 -9.00 -3.53 -16.66
N THR A 37 -8.18 -4.55 -16.94
CA THR A 37 -8.24 -5.28 -18.20
C THR A 37 -9.51 -6.11 -18.35
N PHE A 38 -9.96 -6.76 -17.28
CA PHE A 38 -11.14 -7.61 -17.31
C PHE A 38 -12.43 -6.91 -16.84
N GLY A 39 -12.35 -5.64 -16.45
CA GLY A 39 -13.50 -4.90 -15.93
C GLY A 39 -14.08 -5.51 -14.66
N LEU A 40 -13.23 -6.09 -13.79
CA LEU A 40 -13.70 -6.79 -12.60
C LEU A 40 -14.27 -5.83 -11.56
N LEU A 41 -15.20 -6.33 -10.76
CA LEU A 41 -15.77 -5.61 -9.60
C LEU A 41 -16.44 -4.27 -9.96
N GLY A 42 -16.95 -4.14 -11.19
CA GLY A 42 -17.59 -2.92 -11.67
C GLY A 42 -16.61 -1.84 -12.16
N ALA A 43 -15.33 -2.16 -12.34
CA ALA A 43 -14.38 -1.26 -12.95
C ALA A 43 -14.65 -1.07 -14.45
N HIS A 44 -14.33 0.10 -14.97
CA HIS A 44 -14.33 0.34 -16.41
C HIS A 44 -13.26 -0.51 -17.09
N GLN A 45 -13.67 -1.35 -18.06
CA GLN A 45 -12.73 -2.18 -18.80
C GLN A 45 -11.81 -1.31 -19.64
N GLN A 46 -10.50 -1.55 -19.53
CA GLN A 46 -9.45 -0.89 -20.30
C GLN A 46 -8.63 -1.91 -21.07
N SER A 47 -8.44 -1.68 -22.37
CA SER A 47 -7.62 -2.57 -23.20
C SER A 47 -6.17 -2.61 -22.70
N PHE A 48 -5.60 -3.82 -22.64
CA PHE A 48 -4.19 -4.00 -22.35
C PHE A 48 -3.38 -3.76 -23.62
N THR A 49 -2.48 -2.78 -23.59
CA THR A 49 -1.59 -2.45 -24.71
C THR A 49 -0.15 -2.84 -24.37
N LEU A 50 0.68 -3.01 -25.41
CA LEU A 50 2.12 -3.30 -25.23
C LEU A 50 2.79 -2.19 -24.40
N PHE A 51 2.42 -0.93 -24.62
CA PHE A 51 2.94 0.22 -23.87
C PHE A 51 2.60 0.15 -22.37
N LYS A 52 1.42 -0.35 -22.02
CA LYS A 52 1.07 -0.62 -20.61
C LYS A 52 1.98 -1.67 -20.01
N GLY A 53 2.33 -2.72 -20.77
CA GLY A 53 3.30 -3.72 -20.32
C GLY A 53 4.69 -3.13 -20.05
N VAL A 54 5.18 -2.29 -20.95
CA VAL A 54 6.46 -1.58 -20.77
C VAL A 54 6.37 -0.64 -19.54
N GLY A 55 5.25 0.09 -19.38
CA GLY A 55 5.00 0.93 -18.21
C GLY A 55 5.11 0.16 -16.89
N ILE A 56 4.53 -1.04 -16.81
CA ILE A 56 4.61 -1.91 -15.63
C ILE A 56 6.07 -2.29 -15.32
N ILE A 57 6.87 -2.60 -16.34
CA ILE A 57 8.31 -2.92 -16.16
C ILE A 57 9.04 -1.70 -15.56
N PHE A 58 8.79 -0.49 -16.08
CA PHE A 58 9.36 0.74 -15.53
C PHE A 58 8.96 0.96 -14.07
N LEU A 59 7.68 0.72 -13.73
CA LEU A 59 7.18 0.84 -12.36
C LEU A 59 7.89 -0.12 -11.41
N ILE A 60 7.93 -1.41 -11.74
CA ILE A 60 8.58 -2.44 -10.93
C ILE A 60 10.07 -2.11 -10.76
N THR A 61 10.74 -1.73 -11.84
CA THR A 61 12.15 -1.33 -11.80
C THR A 61 12.36 -0.12 -10.89
N GLY A 62 11.52 0.90 -11.02
CA GLY A 62 11.60 2.11 -10.17
C GLY A 62 11.38 1.79 -8.68
N ILE A 63 10.44 0.92 -8.34
CA ILE A 63 10.18 0.47 -6.98
C ILE A 63 11.38 -0.29 -6.41
N ILE A 64 11.98 -1.18 -7.21
CA ILE A 64 13.20 -1.91 -6.81
C ILE A 64 14.35 -0.92 -6.55
N PHE A 65 14.60 0.02 -7.46
CA PHE A 65 15.64 1.03 -7.29
C PHE A 65 15.45 1.86 -6.04
N MET A 66 14.22 2.27 -5.77
CA MET A 66 13.88 3.12 -4.64
C MET A 66 14.04 2.43 -3.29
N ASN A 67 13.71 1.13 -3.25
CA ASN A 67 13.76 0.31 -2.05
C ASN A 67 15.05 -0.52 -1.93
N TYR A 68 16.00 -0.36 -2.87
CA TYR A 68 17.26 -1.07 -2.82
C TYR A 68 18.12 -0.59 -1.65
N VAL A 69 18.06 -1.31 -0.55
CA VAL A 69 18.94 -1.13 0.61
C VAL A 69 20.05 -2.19 0.52
N ARG A 70 21.32 -1.77 0.66
CA ARG A 70 22.45 -2.70 0.81
C ARG A 70 22.11 -3.63 1.98
N ARG A 71 21.99 -4.91 1.69
CA ARG A 71 21.53 -5.93 2.66
C ARG A 71 22.36 -5.89 3.95
N HIS A 72 21.76 -5.48 5.06
CA HIS A 72 22.17 -6.01 6.34
C HIS A 72 21.65 -7.45 6.44
N PRO A 73 22.45 -8.41 6.95
CA PRO A 73 21.98 -9.79 7.08
C PRO A 73 20.78 -9.81 8.02
N VAL A 74 19.60 -10.03 7.46
CA VAL A 74 18.41 -10.34 8.23
C VAL A 74 18.64 -11.75 8.79
N ASN A 75 18.52 -11.92 10.10
CA ASN A 75 18.58 -13.25 10.74
C ASN A 75 17.50 -14.13 10.10
N ARG A 76 17.90 -14.98 9.15
CA ARG A 76 17.01 -15.91 8.48
C ARG A 76 16.60 -16.97 9.50
N HIS A 77 15.34 -16.99 9.87
CA HIS A 77 14.75 -18.19 10.46
C HIS A 77 14.91 -19.35 9.46
N LYS A 78 15.68 -20.37 9.85
CA LYS A 78 16.22 -21.43 8.97
C LYS A 78 15.19 -22.35 8.30
N ASN A 79 13.91 -22.31 8.64
CA ASN A 79 12.96 -23.38 8.33
C ASN A 79 11.91 -23.11 7.26
N THR A 80 11.82 -21.91 6.69
CA THR A 80 10.82 -21.64 5.64
C THR A 80 11.49 -20.98 4.42
N PRO A 81 11.28 -21.52 3.20
CA PRO A 81 11.90 -20.95 2.00
C PRO A 81 11.42 -19.51 1.77
N ILE A 82 12.33 -18.62 1.44
CA ILE A 82 12.04 -17.20 1.18
C ILE A 82 10.96 -17.04 0.10
N VAL A 83 10.92 -17.95 -0.87
CA VAL A 83 9.95 -17.96 -1.96
C VAL A 83 8.51 -18.04 -1.44
N PHE A 84 8.27 -18.81 -0.39
CA PHE A 84 6.95 -18.91 0.25
C PHE A 84 6.48 -17.56 0.80
N TRP A 85 7.36 -16.82 1.47
CA TRP A 85 7.04 -15.49 1.99
C TRP A 85 6.86 -14.44 0.88
N LEU A 86 7.61 -14.58 -0.22
CA LEU A 86 7.42 -13.73 -1.39
C LEU A 86 6.06 -13.96 -2.05
N LEU A 87 5.64 -15.22 -2.22
CA LEU A 87 4.33 -15.54 -2.78
C LEU A 87 3.19 -15.00 -1.90
N ILE A 88 3.29 -15.18 -0.58
CA ILE A 88 2.31 -14.63 0.38
C ILE A 88 2.27 -13.10 0.27
N GLY A 89 3.42 -12.44 0.23
CA GLY A 89 3.50 -10.99 0.10
C GLY A 89 2.88 -10.48 -1.20
N PHE A 90 3.12 -11.17 -2.29
CA PHE A 90 2.51 -10.88 -3.58
C PHE A 90 0.98 -10.95 -3.53
N VAL A 91 0.43 -12.01 -2.93
CA VAL A 91 -1.03 -12.20 -2.77
C VAL A 91 -1.63 -11.16 -1.83
N PHE A 92 -0.95 -10.81 -0.73
CA PHE A 92 -1.41 -9.72 0.14
C PHE A 92 -1.46 -8.36 -0.57
N GLY A 93 -0.61 -8.19 -1.58
CA GLY A 93 -0.66 -7.03 -2.46
C GLY A 93 -1.96 -6.88 -3.25
N PHE A 94 -2.74 -7.94 -3.45
CA PHE A 94 -4.01 -7.87 -4.17
C PHE A 94 -5.12 -7.13 -3.41
N ALA A 95 -5.04 -7.10 -2.09
CA ALA A 95 -6.11 -6.59 -1.25
C ALA A 95 -6.42 -5.08 -1.44
N PRO A 96 -5.44 -4.15 -1.53
CA PRO A 96 -5.74 -2.73 -1.72
C PRO A 96 -6.49 -2.39 -3.02
N PRO A 97 -6.08 -2.83 -4.22
CA PRO A 97 -6.82 -2.54 -5.44
C PRO A 97 -8.24 -3.12 -5.42
N ILE A 98 -8.40 -4.36 -4.94
CA ILE A 98 -9.71 -4.98 -4.78
C ILE A 98 -10.60 -4.12 -3.86
N GLN A 99 -10.08 -3.71 -2.70
CA GLN A 99 -10.81 -2.87 -1.75
C GLN A 99 -11.20 -1.52 -2.37
N THR A 100 -10.27 -0.86 -3.05
CA THR A 100 -10.52 0.45 -3.67
C THR A 100 -11.59 0.34 -4.75
N THR A 101 -11.55 -0.70 -5.58
CA THR A 101 -12.54 -0.93 -6.63
C THR A 101 -13.92 -1.19 -6.05
N ILE A 102 -14.05 -2.09 -5.07
CA ILE A 102 -15.34 -2.37 -4.41
C ILE A 102 -15.90 -1.12 -3.75
N ASN A 103 -15.07 -0.35 -3.05
CA ASN A 103 -15.50 0.89 -2.42
C ASN A 103 -15.92 1.95 -3.45
N SER A 104 -15.25 2.01 -4.59
CA SER A 104 -15.61 2.93 -5.68
C SER A 104 -16.94 2.55 -6.33
N THR A 105 -17.16 1.26 -6.58
CA THR A 105 -18.46 0.76 -7.09
C THR A 105 -19.57 1.05 -6.08
N LEU A 106 -19.34 0.83 -4.80
CA LEU A 106 -20.30 1.19 -3.74
C LEU A 106 -20.57 2.70 -3.73
N ALA A 107 -19.55 3.54 -3.90
CA ALA A 107 -19.72 4.99 -3.95
C ALA A 107 -20.57 5.43 -5.16
N GLN A 108 -20.45 4.77 -6.30
CA GLN A 108 -21.28 5.03 -7.47
C GLN A 108 -22.76 4.69 -7.20
N HIS A 109 -23.04 3.54 -6.57
CA HIS A 109 -24.41 3.13 -6.22
C HIS A 109 -25.03 3.99 -5.11
N THR A 110 -24.24 4.47 -4.17
CA THR A 110 -24.73 5.28 -3.04
C THR A 110 -24.63 6.78 -3.31
N HIS A 111 -24.07 7.19 -4.46
CA HIS A 111 -23.79 8.58 -4.81
C HIS A 111 -22.96 9.33 -3.76
N SER A 112 -22.17 8.60 -2.93
CA SER A 112 -21.36 9.18 -1.86
C SER A 112 -20.06 8.43 -1.59
N SER A 113 -18.94 9.03 -1.96
CA SER A 113 -17.61 8.48 -1.65
C SER A 113 -17.29 8.49 -0.15
N ILE A 114 -17.86 9.46 0.58
CA ILE A 114 -17.71 9.55 2.04
C ILE A 114 -18.44 8.39 2.71
N PHE A 115 -19.66 8.06 2.26
CA PHE A 115 -20.42 6.95 2.78
C PHE A 115 -19.73 5.61 2.52
N ALA A 116 -19.20 5.39 1.32
CA ALA A 116 -18.45 4.19 0.99
C ALA A 116 -17.18 4.05 1.85
N SER A 117 -16.45 5.15 2.09
CA SER A 117 -15.28 5.12 2.98
C SER A 117 -15.68 4.84 4.43
N LEU A 118 -16.78 5.42 4.92
CA LEU A 118 -17.30 5.17 6.27
C LEU A 118 -17.62 3.67 6.47
N ILE A 119 -18.33 3.05 5.53
CA ILE A 119 -18.62 1.61 5.57
C ILE A 119 -17.31 0.81 5.60
N SER A 120 -16.35 1.14 4.73
CA SER A 120 -15.06 0.44 4.66
C SER A 120 -14.28 0.51 5.98
N PHE A 121 -14.25 1.67 6.62
CA PHE A 121 -13.60 1.84 7.94
C PHE A 121 -14.38 1.13 9.05
N SER A 122 -15.70 1.17 9.04
CA SER A 122 -16.54 0.47 10.03
C SER A 122 -16.31 -1.03 9.98
N VAL A 123 -16.36 -1.63 8.79
CA VAL A 123 -16.07 -3.06 8.60
C VAL A 123 -14.64 -3.39 9.04
N GLY A 124 -13.66 -2.56 8.69
CA GLY A 124 -12.28 -2.72 9.13
C GLY A 124 -12.12 -2.67 10.66
N THR A 125 -12.80 -1.73 11.31
CA THR A 125 -12.79 -1.58 12.77
C THR A 125 -13.42 -2.80 13.46
N ILE A 126 -14.57 -3.27 12.98
CA ILE A 126 -15.23 -4.47 13.50
C ILE A 126 -14.33 -5.69 13.33
N ALA A 127 -13.71 -5.86 12.15
CA ALA A 127 -12.79 -6.97 11.90
C ALA A 127 -11.58 -6.94 12.85
N LEU A 128 -10.96 -5.77 13.04
CA LEU A 128 -9.84 -5.62 13.99
C LEU A 128 -10.27 -5.86 15.44
N PHE A 129 -11.46 -5.41 15.82
CA PHE A 129 -12.01 -5.66 17.15
C PHE A 129 -12.18 -7.15 17.41
N ILE A 130 -12.80 -7.87 16.46
CA ILE A 130 -12.97 -9.33 16.55
C ILE A 130 -11.61 -10.04 16.62
N LEU A 131 -10.66 -9.68 15.75
CA LEU A 131 -9.32 -10.26 15.77
C LEU A 131 -8.62 -10.02 17.11
N THR A 132 -8.74 -8.82 17.68
CA THR A 132 -8.15 -8.51 18.98
C THR A 132 -8.76 -9.35 20.09
N LEU A 133 -10.07 -9.56 20.10
CA LEU A 133 -10.74 -10.41 21.07
C LEU A 133 -10.31 -11.89 20.95
N VAL A 134 -10.19 -12.39 19.73
CA VAL A 134 -9.82 -13.79 19.47
C VAL A 134 -8.37 -14.06 19.86
N PHE A 135 -7.44 -13.20 19.47
CA PHE A 135 -6.01 -13.44 19.67
C PHE A 135 -5.48 -12.95 21.02
N ASN A 136 -5.90 -11.79 21.49
CA ASN A 136 -5.37 -11.22 22.73
C ASN A 136 -6.22 -11.54 23.96
N ARG A 137 -7.45 -12.02 23.79
CA ARG A 137 -8.43 -12.30 24.88
C ARG A 137 -8.59 -11.15 25.92
N SER A 138 -8.06 -9.97 25.64
CA SER A 138 -8.03 -8.82 26.56
C SER A 138 -7.90 -7.53 25.76
N LEU A 139 -8.78 -6.57 26.05
CA LEU A 139 -8.71 -5.19 25.56
C LEU A 139 -7.81 -4.30 26.44
N LYS A 140 -7.04 -4.87 27.35
CA LYS A 140 -6.17 -4.10 28.24
C LYS A 140 -4.98 -3.54 27.49
N ILE A 141 -4.97 -2.24 27.27
CA ILE A 141 -3.86 -1.45 26.69
C ILE A 141 -2.64 -1.36 27.66
N SER A 142 -2.74 -2.03 28.81
CA SER A 142 -1.84 -1.89 29.96
C SER A 142 -0.34 -2.16 29.67
N SER A 143 -0.01 -3.03 28.71
CA SER A 143 1.41 -3.33 28.42
C SER A 143 2.08 -2.29 27.52
N THR A 144 1.30 -1.61 26.71
CA THR A 144 1.79 -0.61 25.74
C THR A 144 2.22 0.69 26.44
N HIS A 145 1.58 1.03 27.56
CA HIS A 145 1.93 2.23 28.35
C HIS A 145 3.33 2.16 28.96
N LYS A 146 3.83 0.99 29.29
CA LYS A 146 5.18 0.81 29.86
C LYS A 146 6.30 1.02 28.83
N THR A 147 6.04 0.71 27.56
CA THR A 147 7.05 0.75 26.48
C THR A 147 7.00 2.03 25.63
N LEU A 148 5.85 2.65 25.44
CA LEU A 148 5.66 3.78 24.51
C LEU A 148 5.46 5.14 25.20
N GLY A 149 5.36 5.19 26.54
CA GLY A 149 5.11 6.43 27.29
C GLY A 149 3.69 6.98 27.07
N LYS A 150 3.50 8.28 27.33
CA LYS A 150 2.19 8.93 27.16
C LYS A 150 1.78 8.98 25.70
N ILE A 151 0.56 8.52 25.38
CA ILE A 151 -0.03 8.60 24.03
C ILE A 151 -0.14 10.09 23.65
N LYS A 152 0.55 10.49 22.58
CA LYS A 152 0.49 11.87 22.07
C LYS A 152 -0.72 12.01 21.14
N SER A 153 -1.42 13.16 21.25
CA SER A 153 -2.60 13.47 20.41
C SER A 153 -2.32 13.37 18.91
N ILE A 154 -1.07 13.54 18.49
CA ILE A 154 -0.66 13.42 17.08
C ILE A 154 -0.95 12.02 16.48
N TYR A 155 -1.03 10.98 17.31
CA TYR A 155 -1.33 9.63 16.81
C TYR A 155 -2.78 9.48 16.31
N PHE A 156 -3.69 10.35 16.72
CA PHE A 156 -5.09 10.35 16.28
C PHE A 156 -5.27 10.98 14.89
N ILE A 157 -4.31 11.78 14.43
CA ILE A 157 -4.32 12.38 13.08
C ILE A 157 -4.28 11.30 12.00
N GLY A 158 -3.67 10.14 12.28
CA GLY A 158 -3.59 9.01 11.36
C GLY A 158 -4.95 8.54 10.84
N GLY A 159 -6.01 8.57 11.67
CA GLY A 159 -7.36 8.22 11.26
C GLY A 159 -7.93 9.20 10.22
N ILE A 160 -7.75 10.50 10.45
CA ILE A 160 -8.22 11.57 9.55
C ILE A 160 -7.49 11.48 8.21
N LEU A 161 -6.15 11.34 8.25
CA LEU A 161 -5.34 11.18 7.03
C LEU A 161 -5.69 9.89 6.28
N GLY A 162 -5.96 8.80 7.01
CA GLY A 162 -6.40 7.55 6.43
C GLY A 162 -7.75 7.69 5.71
N MET A 163 -8.72 8.37 6.33
CA MET A 163 -10.01 8.66 5.71
C MET A 163 -9.84 9.50 4.44
N ALA A 164 -9.07 10.59 4.51
CA ALA A 164 -8.79 11.44 3.34
C ALA A 164 -8.15 10.63 2.20
N PHE A 165 -7.16 9.78 2.52
CA PHE A 165 -6.49 8.90 1.56
C PHE A 165 -7.46 7.92 0.88
N VAL A 166 -8.28 7.20 1.66
CA VAL A 166 -9.23 6.21 1.11
C VAL A 166 -10.30 6.90 0.28
N THR A 167 -10.88 8.01 0.77
CA THR A 167 -11.90 8.77 0.04
C THR A 167 -11.36 9.32 -1.29
N SER A 168 -10.13 9.84 -1.31
CA SER A 168 -9.48 10.31 -2.54
C SER A 168 -9.30 9.19 -3.55
N ASN A 169 -8.87 8.00 -3.12
CA ASN A 169 -8.74 6.85 -4.02
C ASN A 169 -10.10 6.40 -4.58
N ILE A 170 -11.17 6.42 -3.77
CA ILE A 170 -12.53 6.10 -4.21
C ILE A 170 -13.00 7.07 -5.29
N ILE A 171 -12.76 8.37 -5.12
CA ILE A 171 -13.13 9.41 -6.09
C ILE A 171 -12.33 9.29 -7.39
N LEU A 172 -11.04 8.99 -7.32
CA LEU A 172 -10.16 8.94 -8.49
C LEU A 172 -10.32 7.66 -9.32
N MET A 173 -10.72 6.55 -8.68
CA MET A 173 -10.77 5.24 -9.30
C MET A 173 -11.63 5.17 -10.57
N PRO A 174 -12.85 5.77 -10.67
CA PRO A 174 -13.66 5.75 -11.89
C PRO A 174 -13.01 6.45 -13.09
N PHE A 175 -12.16 7.44 -12.84
CA PHE A 175 -11.49 8.25 -13.87
C PHE A 175 -10.14 7.67 -14.31
N LEU A 176 -9.43 7.02 -13.41
CA LEU A 176 -8.06 6.55 -13.62
C LEU A 176 -7.97 5.03 -13.80
N GLY A 177 -8.93 4.28 -13.29
CA GLY A 177 -8.85 2.83 -13.15
C GLY A 177 -8.12 2.41 -11.88
N ALA A 178 -8.13 1.11 -11.59
CA ALA A 178 -7.56 0.55 -10.36
C ALA A 178 -6.03 0.60 -10.35
N ALA A 179 -5.38 0.30 -11.48
CA ALA A 179 -3.93 0.31 -11.60
C ALA A 179 -3.36 1.72 -11.38
N LEU A 180 -3.81 2.70 -12.15
CA LEU A 180 -3.28 4.08 -12.07
C LEU A 180 -3.58 4.73 -10.72
N THR A 181 -4.78 4.57 -10.18
CA THR A 181 -5.12 5.10 -8.85
C THR A 181 -4.16 4.59 -7.79
N THR A 182 -3.91 3.27 -7.79
CA THR A 182 -2.99 2.64 -6.85
C THR A 182 -1.56 3.17 -7.00
N ILE A 183 -1.07 3.29 -8.23
CA ILE A 183 0.32 3.71 -8.51
C ILE A 183 0.54 5.18 -8.15
N ILE A 184 -0.40 6.07 -8.47
CA ILE A 184 -0.31 7.49 -8.12
C ILE A 184 -0.33 7.67 -6.59
N ALA A 185 -1.21 6.94 -5.89
CA ALA A 185 -1.25 6.95 -4.43
C ALA A 185 0.08 6.48 -3.82
N MET A 186 0.70 5.44 -4.37
CA MET A 186 2.03 4.96 -3.95
C MET A 186 3.13 5.97 -4.24
N MET A 187 3.13 6.60 -5.40
CA MET A 187 4.11 7.65 -5.73
C MET A 187 4.04 8.78 -4.70
N GLY A 188 2.84 9.22 -4.32
CA GLY A 188 2.65 10.20 -3.26
C GLY A 188 3.22 9.75 -1.92
N GLN A 189 2.99 8.50 -1.52
CA GLN A 189 3.55 7.91 -0.30
C GLN A 189 5.08 7.86 -0.34
N MET A 190 5.67 7.51 -1.47
CA MET A 190 7.13 7.44 -1.65
C MET A 190 7.76 8.83 -1.58
N ILE A 191 7.17 9.83 -2.22
CA ILE A 191 7.61 11.23 -2.15
C ILE A 191 7.56 11.72 -0.71
N MET A 192 6.43 11.49 -0.02
CA MET A 192 6.30 11.89 1.39
C MET A 192 7.29 11.13 2.29
N GLY A 193 7.54 9.86 2.03
CA GLY A 193 8.56 9.08 2.72
C GLY A 193 9.96 9.68 2.57
N ILE A 194 10.33 10.13 1.37
CA ILE A 194 11.61 10.81 1.11
C ILE A 194 11.68 12.14 1.89
N ILE A 195 10.60 12.90 1.93
CA ILE A 195 10.51 14.17 2.67
C ILE A 195 10.69 13.91 4.18
N ILE A 196 9.97 12.94 4.73
CA ILE A 196 10.07 12.54 6.15
C ILE A 196 11.50 12.14 6.50
N ASP A 197 12.13 11.29 5.68
CA ASP A 197 13.49 10.82 5.87
C ASP A 197 14.51 11.97 5.77
N HIS A 198 14.34 12.87 4.81
CA HIS A 198 15.28 13.96 4.56
C HIS A 198 15.30 14.98 5.71
N PHE A 199 14.11 15.37 6.16
CA PHE A 199 13.97 16.37 7.24
C PHE A 199 13.98 15.74 8.64
N GLY A 200 13.94 14.40 8.75
CA GLY A 200 13.87 13.70 10.03
C GLY A 200 12.56 13.97 10.75
N LEU A 201 11.45 14.10 10.01
CA LEU A 201 10.12 14.33 10.59
C LEU A 201 9.63 13.11 11.36
N LEU A 202 8.69 13.32 12.27
CA LEU A 202 8.04 12.26 13.06
C LEU A 202 9.00 11.38 13.89
N GLY A 203 10.21 11.88 14.19
CA GLY A 203 11.22 11.12 14.93
C GLY A 203 12.01 10.13 14.08
N SER A 204 11.87 10.19 12.76
CA SER A 204 12.67 9.37 11.83
C SER A 204 14.12 9.82 11.81
N PRO A 205 15.11 8.90 11.71
CA PRO A 205 16.50 9.29 11.51
C PRO A 205 16.67 10.02 10.18
N LYS A 206 17.42 11.13 10.20
CA LYS A 206 17.69 11.90 8.97
C LYS A 206 18.52 11.08 7.98
N ASN A 207 17.94 10.82 6.83
CA ASN A 207 18.61 10.15 5.71
C ASN A 207 18.64 11.07 4.48
N LYS A 208 19.84 11.33 3.96
CA LYS A 208 20.00 12.15 2.75
C LYS A 208 19.33 11.47 1.54
N ILE A 209 18.77 12.31 0.66
CA ILE A 209 18.24 11.84 -0.62
C ILE A 209 19.39 11.27 -1.44
N THR A 210 19.27 10.02 -1.85
CA THR A 210 20.26 9.34 -2.68
C THR A 210 19.83 9.43 -4.15
N SER A 211 20.80 9.56 -5.08
CA SER A 211 20.54 9.55 -6.53
C SER A 211 19.71 8.34 -6.98
N ARG A 212 19.85 7.21 -6.28
CA ARG A 212 19.02 6.00 -6.52
C ARG A 212 17.55 6.22 -6.22
N LYS A 213 17.20 6.87 -5.09
CA LYS A 213 15.81 7.20 -4.75
C LYS A 213 15.20 8.12 -5.80
N LEU A 214 15.97 9.09 -6.28
CA LEU A 214 15.53 10.01 -7.33
C LEU A 214 15.36 9.30 -8.68
N GLY A 215 16.33 8.47 -9.06
CA GLY A 215 16.24 7.64 -10.28
C GLY A 215 15.05 6.67 -10.25
N GLY A 216 14.79 6.03 -9.10
CA GLY A 216 13.61 5.18 -8.90
C GLY A 216 12.31 5.96 -9.06
N LEU A 217 12.22 7.17 -8.51
CA LEU A 217 11.05 8.03 -8.65
C LEU A 217 10.82 8.45 -10.12
N LEU A 218 11.88 8.76 -10.85
CA LEU A 218 11.79 9.07 -12.29
C LEU A 218 11.30 7.86 -13.10
N CYS A 219 11.80 6.66 -12.82
CA CYS A 219 11.31 5.43 -13.46
C CYS A 219 9.81 5.22 -13.20
N ILE A 220 9.36 5.44 -11.97
CA ILE A 220 7.92 5.36 -11.61
C ILE A 220 7.12 6.41 -12.39
N ALA A 221 7.58 7.65 -12.47
CA ALA A 221 6.92 8.70 -13.22
C ALA A 221 6.78 8.36 -14.72
N ILE A 222 7.83 7.83 -15.34
CA ILE A 222 7.80 7.34 -16.73
C ILE A 222 6.78 6.21 -16.88
N GLY A 223 6.78 5.24 -15.97
CA GLY A 223 5.82 4.14 -15.96
C GLY A 223 4.36 4.62 -15.87
N ILE A 224 4.08 5.63 -15.05
CA ILE A 224 2.76 6.26 -14.94
C ILE A 224 2.34 6.90 -16.27
N ILE A 225 3.25 7.64 -16.90
CA ILE A 225 2.99 8.31 -18.18
C ILE A 225 2.63 7.27 -19.25
N LEU A 226 3.39 6.19 -19.34
CA LEU A 226 3.14 5.10 -20.29
C LEU A 226 1.78 4.41 -20.05
N LEU A 227 1.42 4.18 -18.78
CA LEU A 227 0.13 3.60 -18.42
C LEU A 227 -1.06 4.52 -18.72
N ARG A 228 -0.85 5.84 -18.68
CA ARG A 228 -1.92 6.82 -18.87
C ARG A 228 -2.16 7.17 -20.34
N LEU A 229 -1.10 7.27 -21.13
CA LEU A 229 -1.19 7.75 -22.51
C LEU A 229 -1.59 6.67 -23.52
N PHE A 230 -1.36 5.42 -23.17
CA PHE A 230 -1.57 4.26 -24.06
C PHE A 230 -2.40 3.17 -23.37
#